data_894196f8cc0d760afe9f68f7f6005c51
#
_entry.id   894196f8cc0d760afe9f68f7f6005c51
#
_cell.length_a   1.000
_cell.length_b   1.000
_cell.length_c   1.000
_cell.angle_alpha   90.00
_cell.angle_beta   90.00
_cell.angle_gamma   90.00
#
_symmetry.space_group_name_H-M   'P 1'
#
loop_
_entity.id
_entity.type
_entity.pdbx_description
1 polymer ?
#
loop_
_entity_poly.entity_id
_entity_poly.type
_entity_poly.pdbx_seq_one_letter_code
_entity_poly.pdbx_strand_id
1 'polypeptide(L)'
;MNKSNLTTLCYIEKDDCYLMMHRISKKNDINAGKWIGGGGHFEDNESPEDCLLREVKEETGLILTDYRLRAIITFISDQTGCEYMHLYTATGFDGTLVTHCNEGILKWIPKSEVEFLNLWEGDKIFLKLLLETDAFFSLKLEYKGDDLINVVSKIYN
;
A
#
# COMPACT_ATOMS: atom_id res chain seq x y z
N MET A 1 5.13 -5.28 -22.48
CA MET A 1 6.17 -5.04 -21.47
C MET A 1 5.74 -5.58 -20.13
N ASN A 2 6.59 -6.35 -19.49
CA ASN A 2 6.29 -6.84 -18.14
C ASN A 2 6.49 -5.74 -17.11
N LYS A 3 5.56 -5.63 -16.16
CA LYS A 3 5.73 -4.74 -15.03
C LYS A 3 6.79 -5.30 -14.09
N SER A 4 7.53 -4.41 -13.43
CA SER A 4 8.44 -4.79 -12.36
C SER A 4 7.67 -5.50 -11.25
N ASN A 5 8.28 -6.48 -10.61
CA ASN A 5 7.73 -7.10 -9.41
C ASN A 5 8.13 -6.34 -8.12
N LEU A 6 8.86 -5.24 -8.27
CA LEU A 6 9.13 -4.31 -7.18
C LEU A 6 8.04 -3.24 -7.18
N THR A 7 7.43 -3.06 -6.03
CA THR A 7 6.33 -2.09 -5.89
C THR A 7 6.48 -1.25 -4.64
N THR A 8 5.74 -0.15 -4.58
CA THR A 8 5.58 0.65 -3.36
C THR A 8 4.14 0.58 -2.89
N LEU A 9 3.96 0.71 -1.58
CA LEU A 9 2.66 0.84 -0.95
C LEU A 9 2.79 1.91 0.13
N CYS A 10 1.92 2.89 0.14
CA CYS A 10 2.01 4.02 1.06
C CYS A 10 0.69 4.32 1.75
N TYR A 11 0.76 4.48 3.06
CA TYR A 11 -0.36 4.98 3.85
C TYR A 11 -0.02 6.37 4.34
N ILE A 12 -0.70 7.38 3.80
CA ILE A 12 -0.52 8.77 4.18
C ILE A 12 -1.41 9.05 5.38
N GLU A 13 -0.84 9.67 6.41
CA GLU A 13 -1.51 9.90 7.69
C GLU A 13 -1.85 11.38 7.87
N LYS A 14 -3.05 11.65 8.32
CA LYS A 14 -3.50 13.00 8.71
C LYS A 14 -4.68 12.87 9.66
N ASP A 15 -4.66 13.62 10.76
CA ASP A 15 -5.78 13.69 11.72
C ASP A 15 -6.27 12.31 12.18
N ASP A 16 -5.31 11.41 12.46
CA ASP A 16 -5.56 10.04 12.89
C ASP A 16 -6.31 9.19 11.86
N CYS A 17 -6.18 9.56 10.59
CA CYS A 17 -6.73 8.84 9.44
C CYS A 17 -5.62 8.37 8.52
N TYR A 18 -5.92 7.34 7.73
CA TYR A 18 -5.13 6.96 6.55
C TYR A 18 -5.88 7.37 5.28
N LEU A 19 -5.13 7.83 4.29
CA LEU A 19 -5.69 8.01 2.95
C LEU A 19 -5.75 6.65 2.26
N MET A 20 -6.96 6.21 1.93
CA MET A 20 -7.21 4.90 1.34
C MET A 20 -7.87 5.06 -0.02
N MET A 21 -7.57 4.14 -0.92
CA MET A 21 -8.17 4.06 -2.24
C MET A 21 -9.12 2.88 -2.32
N HIS A 22 -10.38 3.15 -2.69
CA HIS A 22 -11.35 2.11 -2.98
C HIS A 22 -11.27 1.75 -4.47
N ARG A 23 -10.81 0.56 -4.78
CA ARG A 23 -10.53 0.10 -6.15
C ARG A 23 -11.83 -0.34 -6.84
N ILE A 24 -12.52 0.58 -7.46
CA ILE A 24 -13.84 0.33 -8.10
C ILE A 24 -13.90 0.66 -9.58
N SER A 25 -12.87 1.32 -10.12
CA SER A 25 -12.92 1.87 -11.48
C SER A 25 -12.30 1.00 -12.56
N LYS A 26 -11.52 -0.02 -12.17
CA LYS A 26 -10.75 -0.82 -13.12
C LYS A 26 -11.29 -2.25 -13.20
N LYS A 27 -11.59 -2.72 -14.42
CA LYS A 27 -12.05 -4.10 -14.66
C LYS A 27 -10.86 -5.07 -14.58
N ASN A 28 -11.14 -6.30 -14.14
CA ASN A 28 -10.14 -7.38 -14.03
C ASN A 28 -8.97 -7.03 -13.11
N ASP A 29 -9.19 -6.13 -12.16
CA ASP A 29 -8.22 -5.75 -11.16
C ASP A 29 -8.27 -6.77 -10.02
N ILE A 30 -7.12 -7.35 -9.65
CA ILE A 30 -7.02 -8.27 -8.51
C ILE A 30 -7.50 -7.60 -7.21
N ASN A 31 -7.36 -6.27 -7.12
CA ASN A 31 -7.81 -5.48 -5.97
C ASN A 31 -9.25 -4.99 -6.09
N ALA A 32 -10.00 -5.44 -7.10
CA ALA A 32 -11.36 -4.95 -7.34
C ALA A 32 -12.24 -5.03 -6.10
N GLY A 33 -12.88 -3.92 -5.75
CA GLY A 33 -13.73 -3.80 -4.57
C GLY A 33 -12.98 -3.64 -3.26
N LYS A 34 -11.65 -3.77 -3.24
CA LYS A 34 -10.85 -3.65 -2.03
C LYS A 34 -10.39 -2.22 -1.79
N TRP A 35 -10.10 -1.93 -0.54
CA TRP A 35 -9.45 -0.69 -0.11
C TRP A 35 -7.97 -0.96 0.07
N ILE A 36 -7.13 -0.10 -0.50
CA ILE A 36 -5.67 -0.22 -0.40
C ILE A 36 -5.04 1.15 -0.16
N GLY A 37 -3.74 1.16 0.19
CA GLY A 37 -2.93 2.36 0.18
C GLY A 37 -2.56 2.78 -1.23
N GLY A 38 -1.85 3.89 -1.37
CA GLY A 38 -1.30 4.33 -2.64
C GLY A 38 -0.04 3.59 -3.02
N GLY A 39 0.36 3.70 -4.28
CA GLY A 39 1.62 3.12 -4.77
C GLY A 39 1.46 2.42 -6.10
N GLY A 40 2.51 1.76 -6.53
CA GLY A 40 2.53 1.05 -7.80
C GLY A 40 3.89 0.44 -8.12
N HIS A 41 4.03 0.01 -9.36
CA HIS A 41 5.23 -0.68 -9.84
C HIS A 41 6.36 0.30 -10.13
N PHE A 42 7.60 -0.13 -9.81
CA PHE A 42 8.81 0.62 -10.18
C PHE A 42 8.91 0.71 -11.71
N GLU A 43 9.35 1.85 -12.18
CA GLU A 43 9.86 2.00 -13.53
C GLU A 43 11.37 1.78 -13.51
N ASP A 44 11.96 1.56 -14.69
CA ASP A 44 13.39 1.33 -14.80
C ASP A 44 14.16 2.52 -14.21
N ASN A 45 15.23 2.22 -13.48
CA ASN A 45 16.13 3.20 -12.86
C ASN A 45 15.53 3.99 -11.72
N GLU A 46 14.35 3.61 -11.23
CA GLU A 46 13.78 4.24 -10.03
C GLU A 46 14.30 3.59 -8.75
N SER A 47 14.64 4.43 -7.78
CA SER A 47 14.77 3.98 -6.39
C SER A 47 13.37 3.76 -5.79
N PRO A 48 13.25 3.08 -4.62
CA PRO A 48 11.95 3.01 -3.94
C PRO A 48 11.33 4.38 -3.71
N GLU A 49 12.13 5.39 -3.34
CA GLU A 49 11.63 6.74 -3.10
C GLU A 49 11.19 7.43 -4.39
N ASP A 50 11.90 7.22 -5.50
CA ASP A 50 11.48 7.76 -6.80
C ASP A 50 10.10 7.22 -7.18
N CYS A 51 9.90 5.92 -7.05
CA CYS A 51 8.63 5.26 -7.34
C CYS A 51 7.52 5.77 -6.41
N LEU A 52 7.81 5.85 -5.12
CA LEU A 52 6.87 6.34 -4.12
C LEU A 52 6.36 7.74 -4.47
N LEU A 53 7.27 8.67 -4.69
CA LEU A 53 6.91 10.07 -4.93
C LEU A 53 6.13 10.23 -6.23
N ARG A 54 6.54 9.52 -7.27
CA ARG A 54 5.86 9.56 -8.58
C ARG A 54 4.45 8.98 -8.48
N GLU A 55 4.31 7.78 -7.93
CA GLU A 55 3.02 7.09 -7.86
C GLU A 55 2.02 7.85 -6.98
N VAL A 56 2.46 8.34 -5.83
CA VAL A 56 1.58 9.11 -4.94
C VAL A 56 1.10 10.39 -5.63
N LYS A 57 2.00 11.09 -6.32
CA LYS A 57 1.63 12.31 -7.04
C LYS A 57 0.64 12.03 -8.16
N GLU A 58 0.86 10.98 -8.95
CA GLU A 58 -0.03 10.59 -10.03
C GLU A 58 -1.42 10.22 -9.53
N GLU A 59 -1.49 9.48 -8.42
CA GLU A 59 -2.76 8.99 -7.89
C GLU A 59 -3.53 10.04 -7.08
N THR A 60 -2.82 10.88 -6.33
CA THR A 60 -3.45 11.73 -5.30
C THR A 60 -3.29 13.22 -5.55
N GLY A 61 -2.33 13.63 -6.35
CA GLY A 61 -1.95 15.04 -6.49
C GLY A 61 -1.06 15.54 -5.36
N LEU A 62 -0.75 14.69 -4.37
CA LEU A 62 0.05 15.10 -3.23
C LEU A 62 1.54 14.87 -3.47
N ILE A 63 2.36 15.78 -2.96
CA ILE A 63 3.81 15.70 -2.98
C ILE A 63 4.26 15.40 -1.56
N LEU A 64 4.77 14.19 -1.33
CA LEU A 64 5.22 13.78 -0.01
C LEU A 64 6.49 14.54 0.39
N THR A 65 6.52 15.02 1.62
CA THR A 65 7.66 15.74 2.21
C THR A 65 8.26 15.02 3.40
N ASP A 66 7.50 14.18 4.07
CA ASP A 66 7.96 13.42 5.24
C ASP A 66 7.40 12.01 5.16
N TYR A 67 8.26 11.03 4.96
CA TYR A 67 7.88 9.64 4.75
C TYR A 67 8.96 8.71 5.26
N ARG A 68 8.57 7.48 5.57
CA ARG A 68 9.48 6.50 6.18
C ARG A 68 9.19 5.10 5.64
N LEU A 69 10.24 4.37 5.28
CA LEU A 69 10.14 2.95 4.94
C LEU A 69 9.90 2.15 6.23
N ARG A 70 8.79 1.45 6.28
CA ARG A 70 8.38 0.71 7.47
C ARG A 70 8.61 -0.80 7.35
N ALA A 71 8.49 -1.33 6.15
CA ALA A 71 8.56 -2.79 5.94
C ALA A 71 8.82 -3.15 4.49
N ILE A 72 9.26 -4.38 4.29
CA ILE A 72 9.22 -5.07 2.99
C ILE A 72 8.20 -6.19 3.11
N ILE A 73 7.21 -6.18 2.21
CA ILE A 73 6.17 -7.19 2.16
C ILE A 73 6.40 -8.05 0.93
N THR A 74 6.62 -9.34 1.13
CA THR A 74 6.69 -10.31 0.04
C THR A 74 5.29 -10.86 -0.18
N PHE A 75 4.65 -10.41 -1.24
CA PHE A 75 3.27 -10.77 -1.58
C PHE A 75 3.29 -11.83 -2.68
N ILE A 76 2.81 -13.04 -2.36
CA ILE A 76 2.80 -14.18 -3.27
C ILE A 76 1.35 -14.52 -3.58
N SER A 77 1.01 -14.55 -4.87
CA SER A 77 -0.33 -14.88 -5.35
C SER A 77 -0.24 -15.89 -6.47
N ASP A 78 -1.12 -16.89 -6.45
CA ASP A 78 -1.24 -17.85 -7.54
C ASP A 78 -1.85 -17.21 -8.79
N GLN A 79 -2.40 -16.01 -8.68
CA GLN A 79 -2.99 -15.29 -9.80
C GLN A 79 -2.01 -14.33 -10.50
N THR A 80 -1.13 -13.67 -9.74
CA THR A 80 -0.26 -12.62 -10.27
C THR A 80 1.22 -12.83 -10.03
N GLY A 81 1.60 -13.91 -9.33
CA GLY A 81 3.00 -14.20 -9.01
C GLY A 81 3.46 -13.46 -7.75
N CYS A 82 4.73 -13.06 -7.73
CA CYS A 82 5.35 -12.50 -6.54
C CYS A 82 5.65 -11.02 -6.73
N GLU A 83 5.30 -10.20 -5.72
CA GLU A 83 5.67 -8.80 -5.63
C GLU A 83 6.43 -8.55 -4.33
N TYR A 84 7.42 -7.66 -4.40
CA TYR A 84 8.14 -7.18 -3.24
C TYR A 84 7.72 -5.74 -2.98
N MET A 85 6.80 -5.55 -2.05
CA MET A 85 6.21 -4.25 -1.76
C MET A 85 7.01 -3.51 -0.71
N HIS A 86 7.43 -2.28 -1.03
CA HIS A 86 8.10 -1.39 -0.11
C HIS A 86 7.02 -0.57 0.59
N LEU A 87 6.77 -0.88 1.85
CA LEU A 87 5.70 -0.26 2.64
C LEU A 87 6.19 1.00 3.34
N TYR A 88 5.57 2.11 2.99
CA TYR A 88 5.85 3.42 3.56
C TYR A 88 4.66 3.95 4.36
N THR A 89 4.96 4.75 5.39
CA THR A 89 4.00 5.68 5.97
C THR A 89 4.50 7.09 5.71
N ALA A 90 3.59 8.03 5.51
CA ALA A 90 3.92 9.42 5.27
C ALA A 90 3.08 10.32 6.16
N THR A 91 3.73 11.30 6.80
CA THR A 91 3.08 12.23 7.74
C THR A 91 3.10 13.66 7.25
N GLY A 92 3.85 13.97 6.19
CA GLY A 92 3.94 15.31 5.63
C GLY A 92 3.75 15.30 4.12
N PHE A 93 3.01 16.27 3.62
CA PHE A 93 2.79 16.44 2.20
C PHE A 93 2.38 17.87 1.86
N ASP A 94 2.63 18.25 0.61
CA ASP A 94 2.14 19.48 -0.02
C ASP A 94 1.18 19.13 -1.15
N GLY A 95 0.53 20.12 -1.70
CA GLY A 95 -0.37 19.95 -2.85
C GLY A 95 -1.82 19.78 -2.43
N THR A 96 -2.67 19.55 -3.42
CA THR A 96 -4.11 19.42 -3.23
C THR A 96 -4.57 18.02 -3.59
N LEU A 97 -5.24 17.36 -2.66
CA LEU A 97 -5.80 16.03 -2.88
C LEU A 97 -6.89 16.06 -3.94
N VAL A 98 -6.77 15.17 -4.94
CA VAL A 98 -7.88 14.87 -5.82
C VAL A 98 -8.79 13.85 -5.12
N THR A 99 -10.09 13.87 -5.43
CA THR A 99 -11.05 12.99 -4.75
C THR A 99 -11.13 11.61 -5.37
N HIS A 100 -10.69 11.47 -6.62
CA HIS A 100 -10.66 10.18 -7.31
C HIS A 100 -9.58 10.19 -8.37
N CYS A 101 -9.11 9.00 -8.71
CA CYS A 101 -8.18 8.78 -9.80
C CYS A 101 -8.75 7.72 -10.76
N ASN A 102 -7.98 7.36 -11.80
CA ASN A 102 -8.41 6.36 -12.79
C ASN A 102 -8.69 4.98 -12.17
N GLU A 103 -8.15 4.71 -11.00
CA GLU A 103 -8.21 3.40 -10.36
C GLU A 103 -9.29 3.28 -9.29
N GLY A 104 -9.76 4.42 -8.74
CA GLY A 104 -10.75 4.37 -7.68
C GLY A 104 -11.02 5.71 -7.03
N ILE A 105 -11.66 5.63 -5.87
CA ILE A 105 -12.04 6.79 -5.06
C ILE A 105 -11.11 6.88 -3.86
N LEU A 106 -10.58 8.07 -3.59
CA LEU A 106 -9.71 8.35 -2.46
C LEU A 106 -10.53 8.88 -1.28
N LYS A 107 -10.25 8.39 -0.09
CA LYS A 107 -10.96 8.80 1.12
C LYS A 107 -10.06 8.69 2.34
N TRP A 108 -10.17 9.67 3.23
CA TRP A 108 -9.55 9.61 4.54
C TRP A 108 -10.40 8.71 5.43
N ILE A 109 -9.79 7.63 5.93
CA ILE A 109 -10.47 6.65 6.79
C ILE A 109 -9.84 6.71 8.18
N PRO A 110 -10.63 6.91 9.25
CA PRO A 110 -10.08 6.84 10.60
C PRO A 110 -9.35 5.53 10.84
N LYS A 111 -8.17 5.59 11.46
CA LYS A 111 -7.36 4.40 11.72
C LYS A 111 -8.14 3.32 12.49
N SER A 112 -9.05 3.74 13.38
CA SER A 112 -9.89 2.82 14.14
C SER A 112 -10.92 2.06 13.29
N GLU A 113 -11.20 2.53 12.06
CA GLU A 113 -12.21 1.93 11.18
C GLU A 113 -11.63 1.14 10.02
N VAL A 114 -10.31 1.24 9.80
CA VAL A 114 -9.66 0.62 8.64
C VAL A 114 -9.86 -0.90 8.64
N GLU A 115 -9.77 -1.56 9.80
CA GLU A 115 -9.89 -3.01 9.90
C GLU A 115 -11.27 -3.56 9.47
N PHE A 116 -12.29 -2.70 9.43
CA PHE A 116 -13.65 -3.08 9.03
C PHE A 116 -13.92 -2.92 7.54
N LEU A 117 -12.95 -2.40 6.79
CA LEU A 117 -13.06 -2.28 5.34
C LEU A 117 -12.82 -3.62 4.67
N ASN A 118 -13.21 -3.72 3.39
CA ASN A 118 -12.86 -4.87 2.57
C ASN A 118 -11.38 -4.77 2.18
N LEU A 119 -10.53 -5.45 2.93
CA LEU A 119 -9.09 -5.48 2.76
C LEU A 119 -8.63 -6.89 2.39
N TRP A 120 -7.44 -6.98 1.81
CA TRP A 120 -6.71 -8.23 1.82
C TRP A 120 -6.45 -8.63 3.28
N GLU A 121 -6.56 -9.91 3.59
CA GLU A 121 -6.34 -10.38 4.97
C GLU A 121 -4.94 -10.03 5.50
N GLY A 122 -3.93 -10.11 4.64
CA GLY A 122 -2.57 -9.74 5.00
C GLY A 122 -2.38 -8.26 5.27
N ASP A 123 -3.17 -7.40 4.62
CA ASP A 123 -3.12 -5.95 4.85
C ASP A 123 -3.55 -5.62 6.29
N LYS A 124 -4.48 -6.37 6.84
CA LYS A 124 -4.88 -6.23 8.24
C LYS A 124 -3.71 -6.49 9.19
N ILE A 125 -2.85 -7.45 8.83
CA ILE A 125 -1.69 -7.81 9.63
C ILE A 125 -0.68 -6.67 9.67
N PHE A 126 -0.27 -6.16 8.50
CA PHE A 126 0.75 -5.10 8.51
C PHE A 126 0.19 -3.76 9.00
N LEU A 127 -1.08 -3.46 8.75
CA LEU A 127 -1.70 -2.26 9.30
C LEU A 127 -1.70 -2.28 10.83
N LYS A 128 -1.95 -3.44 11.43
CA LYS A 128 -1.85 -3.62 12.87
C LYS A 128 -0.41 -3.43 13.36
N LEU A 129 0.57 -4.02 12.67
CA LEU A 129 1.98 -3.85 13.00
C LEU A 129 2.42 -2.39 12.91
N LEU A 130 1.94 -1.63 11.93
CA LEU A 130 2.25 -0.21 11.82
C LEU A 130 1.81 0.58 13.05
N LEU A 131 0.72 0.18 13.69
CA LEU A 131 0.22 0.84 14.91
C LEU A 131 0.93 0.35 16.16
N GLU A 132 1.41 -0.89 16.18
CA GLU A 132 1.98 -1.51 17.38
C GLU A 132 3.48 -1.27 17.55
N THR A 133 4.22 -1.04 16.48
CA THR A 133 5.68 -0.91 16.55
C THR A 133 6.21 0.11 15.56
N ASP A 134 7.30 0.78 15.93
CA ASP A 134 8.08 1.61 15.03
C ASP A 134 9.24 0.85 14.39
N ALA A 135 9.44 -0.39 14.76
CA ALA A 135 10.52 -1.22 14.23
C ALA A 135 10.26 -1.57 12.76
N PHE A 136 11.33 -1.68 11.98
CA PHE A 136 11.26 -2.21 10.62
C PHE A 136 10.90 -3.69 10.67
N PHE A 137 10.07 -4.15 9.73
CA PHE A 137 9.72 -5.56 9.66
C PHE A 137 9.69 -6.08 8.22
N SER A 138 9.81 -7.39 8.09
CA SER A 138 9.62 -8.12 6.85
C SER A 138 8.45 -9.06 7.04
N LEU A 139 7.55 -9.10 6.08
CA LEU A 139 6.34 -9.90 6.15
C LEU A 139 6.15 -10.64 4.82
N LYS A 140 6.04 -11.95 4.90
CA LYS A 140 5.75 -12.77 3.71
C LYS A 140 4.32 -13.26 3.82
N LEU A 141 3.53 -12.96 2.79
CA LEU A 141 2.11 -13.27 2.70
C LEU A 141 1.88 -14.11 1.45
N GLU A 142 1.36 -15.30 1.63
CA GLU A 142 1.09 -16.20 0.52
C GLU A 142 -0.40 -16.45 0.40
N TYR A 143 -0.94 -16.22 -0.80
CA TYR A 143 -2.36 -16.34 -1.10
C TYR A 143 -2.64 -17.43 -2.11
N LYS A 144 -3.77 -18.10 -1.92
CA LYS A 144 -4.40 -18.93 -2.94
C LYS A 144 -5.78 -18.31 -3.21
N GLY A 145 -5.95 -17.73 -4.41
CA GLY A 145 -7.11 -16.88 -4.66
C GLY A 145 -7.10 -15.70 -3.68
N ASP A 146 -8.21 -15.49 -3.00
CA ASP A 146 -8.33 -14.45 -1.98
C ASP A 146 -7.97 -14.96 -0.57
N ASP A 147 -7.62 -16.23 -0.43
CA ASP A 147 -7.35 -16.84 0.87
C ASP A 147 -5.89 -16.72 1.25
N LEU A 148 -5.61 -16.15 2.41
CA LEU A 148 -4.27 -16.09 2.97
C LEU A 148 -3.94 -17.46 3.58
N ILE A 149 -2.96 -18.15 2.99
CA ILE A 149 -2.61 -19.52 3.38
C ILE A 149 -1.31 -19.64 4.16
N ASN A 150 -0.46 -18.62 4.14
CA ASN A 150 0.80 -18.64 4.90
C ASN A 150 1.25 -17.23 5.23
N VAL A 151 1.77 -17.06 6.44
CA VAL A 151 2.32 -15.78 6.95
C VAL A 151 3.63 -16.06 7.65
N VAL A 152 4.69 -15.34 7.27
CA VAL A 152 5.98 -15.37 7.96
C VAL A 152 6.39 -13.93 8.25
N SER A 153 6.78 -13.64 9.48
CA SER A 153 7.17 -12.28 9.86
C SER A 153 8.52 -12.26 10.59
N LYS A 154 9.24 -11.17 10.41
CA LYS A 154 10.48 -10.86 11.13
C LYS A 154 10.46 -9.39 11.52
N ILE A 155 10.49 -9.11 12.82
CA ILE A 155 10.57 -7.74 13.34
C ILE A 155 12.02 -7.48 13.71
N TYR A 156 12.55 -6.35 13.23
CA TYR A 156 13.95 -5.95 13.50
C TYR A 156 13.97 -4.94 14.64
N ASN A 157 14.67 -5.30 15.68
CA ASN A 157 14.83 -4.44 16.87
C ASN A 157 16.19 -3.76 16.85
#